data_6f5fa4a0956f5a13f5e5bcdad483b5a9
#
_entry.id   6f5fa4a0956f5a13f5e5bcdad483b5a9
#
_cell.length_a   1.000
_cell.length_b   1.000
_cell.length_c   1.000
_cell.angle_alpha   90.00
_cell.angle_beta   90.00
_cell.angle_gamma   90.00
#
_symmetry.space_group_name_H-M   'P 1'
#
loop_
_entity.id
_entity.type
_entity.pdbx_description
1 polymer ?
#
loop_
_entity_poly.entity_id
_entity_poly.type
_entity_poly.pdbx_seq_one_letter_code
_entity_poly.pdbx_strand_id
1 'polypeptide(L)'
;MKSLLFASLIFLSVNASAQSPDNYDISLDGHWVGSNSDAAFQSHSIRAKLLSSPINQGKDGIISVNGMYSFVNFTFENNKELFKDLDYFHSVGFALSYSKALKNPSWYLTGIVIPQLNSNFTDGIKGGDFYLNAVLLATHMIRKDARLTIGLTYSSTLGFPAPIPIISYWKAWNDQWEMNLGFPKMYLTHHFNKKSSLMTLLELKGYNGNISSGFNDPLFEKNRAAQRVSYRDILTGLEYSYKLNNILLNFDASYAINRSLKLQNTDNETAYKFNISNGWNVGIGIAFNLHNKK
;
A
#
# COMPACT_ATOMS: atom_id res chain seq x y z
N MET A 1 22.76 16.98 11.38
CA MET A 1 21.33 17.30 11.13
C MET A 1 20.85 17.14 9.69
N LYS A 2 21.73 16.87 8.70
CA LYS A 2 21.31 16.66 7.29
C LYS A 2 20.87 15.22 6.94
N SER A 3 21.12 14.23 7.80
CA SER A 3 20.85 12.81 7.54
C SER A 3 19.43 12.34 7.92
N LEU A 4 18.68 13.12 8.67
CA LEU A 4 17.34 12.73 9.15
C LEU A 4 16.20 13.00 8.16
N LEU A 5 16.43 13.85 7.15
CA LEU A 5 15.45 14.14 6.09
C LEU A 5 15.38 13.04 5.02
N PHE A 6 16.34 12.13 4.97
CA PHE A 6 16.45 11.10 3.95
C PHE A 6 15.55 9.87 4.15
N ALA A 7 15.28 9.52 5.41
CA ALA A 7 14.51 8.31 5.72
C ALA A 7 13.02 8.42 5.34
N SER A 8 12.49 9.64 5.21
CA SER A 8 11.08 9.88 4.89
C SER A 8 10.74 9.82 3.40
N LEU A 9 11.74 9.65 2.52
CA LEU A 9 11.56 9.66 1.06
C LEU A 9 11.23 8.28 0.46
N ILE A 10 11.36 7.20 1.22
CA ILE A 10 11.50 5.85 0.66
C ILE A 10 10.17 5.12 0.45
N PHE A 11 9.04 5.60 0.95
CA PHE A 11 7.77 4.86 0.88
C PHE A 11 6.63 5.62 0.20
N LEU A 12 6.75 5.80 -1.11
CA LEU A 12 5.71 6.43 -1.93
C LEU A 12 4.63 5.47 -2.46
N SER A 13 4.62 4.21 -2.08
CA SER A 13 3.77 3.30 -2.82
C SER A 13 2.80 2.44 -2.03
N VAL A 14 2.74 2.52 -0.70
CA VAL A 14 1.79 1.65 0.00
C VAL A 14 0.88 2.35 1.02
N ASN A 15 1.29 3.44 1.64
CA ASN A 15 0.39 4.27 2.48
C ASN A 15 1.12 5.58 2.83
N ALA A 16 0.94 6.64 2.04
CA ALA A 16 1.42 7.97 2.43
C ALA A 16 0.39 8.63 3.33
N SER A 17 0.45 8.41 4.62
CA SER A 17 -0.21 9.25 5.60
C SER A 17 0.64 10.50 5.86
N ALA A 18 0.02 11.61 6.21
CA ALA A 18 0.67 12.90 6.47
C ALA A 18 1.70 12.86 7.60
N GLN A 19 1.51 11.96 8.55
CA GLN A 19 2.54 11.49 9.48
C GLN A 19 2.79 10.03 9.15
N SER A 20 3.63 9.79 8.12
CA SER A 20 3.82 8.46 7.58
C SER A 20 4.20 7.45 8.66
N PRO A 21 3.47 6.33 8.79
CA PRO A 21 3.89 5.19 9.61
C PRO A 21 5.30 4.68 9.26
N ASP A 22 5.80 5.04 8.08
CA ASP A 22 7.13 4.66 7.58
C ASP A 22 8.30 5.24 8.40
N ASN A 23 8.03 6.27 9.20
CA ASN A 23 8.99 6.80 10.17
C ASN A 23 9.01 6.02 11.47
N TYR A 24 8.10 5.09 11.65
CA TYR A 24 7.96 4.26 12.85
C TYR A 24 8.60 2.89 12.64
N ASP A 25 9.02 2.25 13.75
CA ASP A 25 9.68 0.96 13.69
C ASP A 25 8.69 -0.18 13.46
N ILE A 26 7.46 -0.05 13.98
CA ILE A 26 6.36 -1.02 13.79
C ILE A 26 5.09 -0.24 13.47
N SER A 27 4.30 -0.71 12.51
CA SER A 27 2.93 -0.24 12.25
C SER A 27 1.95 -1.40 12.10
N LEU A 28 0.73 -1.17 12.55
CA LEU A 28 -0.43 -2.06 12.47
C LEU A 28 -1.60 -1.26 11.90
N ASP A 29 -2.25 -1.77 10.87
CA ASP A 29 -3.37 -1.09 10.23
C ASP A 29 -4.50 -2.08 9.97
N GLY A 30 -5.74 -1.61 10.10
CA GLY A 30 -6.95 -2.36 9.78
C GLY A 30 -7.95 -1.48 9.04
N HIS A 31 -8.54 -2.01 7.96
CA HIS A 31 -9.53 -1.34 7.14
C HIS A 31 -10.73 -2.24 6.90
N TRP A 32 -11.92 -1.68 6.93
CA TRP A 32 -13.20 -2.36 6.71
C TRP A 32 -14.01 -1.60 5.68
N VAL A 33 -14.30 -2.24 4.57
CA VAL A 33 -15.15 -1.69 3.52
C VAL A 33 -16.48 -2.42 3.54
N GLY A 34 -17.50 -1.75 4.05
CA GLY A 34 -18.87 -2.24 4.05
C GLY A 34 -19.47 -2.25 2.64
N SER A 35 -20.40 -3.17 2.41
CA SER A 35 -21.10 -3.28 1.13
C SER A 35 -22.45 -3.98 1.33
N ASN A 36 -23.50 -3.46 0.69
CA ASN A 36 -24.79 -4.14 0.54
C ASN A 36 -24.82 -4.91 -0.79
N SER A 37 -23.84 -5.77 -1.03
CA SER A 37 -23.60 -6.40 -2.32
C SER A 37 -23.02 -7.81 -2.14
N ASP A 38 -22.66 -8.49 -3.24
CA ASP A 38 -22.19 -9.88 -3.22
C ASP A 38 -21.01 -10.15 -2.30
N ALA A 39 -20.17 -9.12 -2.01
CA ALA A 39 -19.02 -9.29 -1.12
C ALA A 39 -18.62 -8.00 -0.40
N ALA A 40 -18.20 -8.14 0.87
CA ALA A 40 -17.48 -7.14 1.66
C ALA A 40 -15.97 -7.42 1.66
N PHE A 41 -15.17 -6.40 1.95
CA PHE A 41 -13.71 -6.46 1.97
C PHE A 41 -13.16 -5.93 3.28
N GLN A 42 -12.23 -6.65 3.87
CA GLN A 42 -11.47 -6.22 5.04
C GLN A 42 -9.99 -6.48 4.81
N SER A 43 -9.14 -5.61 5.33
CA SER A 43 -7.70 -5.83 5.29
C SER A 43 -7.02 -5.42 6.59
N HIS A 44 -6.03 -6.18 6.99
CA HIS A 44 -5.18 -5.90 8.14
C HIS A 44 -3.74 -6.03 7.72
N SER A 45 -2.87 -5.14 8.19
CA SER A 45 -1.45 -5.22 7.88
C SER A 45 -0.57 -4.95 9.09
N ILE A 46 0.57 -5.61 9.10
CA ILE A 46 1.66 -5.41 10.06
C ILE A 46 2.91 -5.11 9.24
N ARG A 47 3.64 -4.08 9.63
CA ARG A 47 4.94 -3.75 9.07
C ARG A 47 5.95 -3.54 10.19
N ALA A 48 7.14 -4.08 10.04
CA ALA A 48 8.25 -3.88 10.95
C ALA A 48 9.50 -3.45 10.19
N LYS A 49 10.14 -2.37 10.65
CA LYS A 49 11.44 -1.93 10.15
C LYS A 49 12.51 -2.83 10.76
N LEU A 50 13.17 -3.62 9.92
CA LEU A 50 14.22 -4.57 10.34
C LEU A 50 15.60 -3.95 10.29
N LEU A 51 15.86 -3.11 9.29
CA LEU A 51 17.13 -2.44 9.09
C LEU A 51 16.92 -1.09 8.41
N SER A 52 17.66 -0.07 8.86
CA SER A 52 17.87 1.16 8.09
C SER A 52 19.27 1.66 8.39
N SER A 53 20.16 1.55 7.41
CA SER A 53 21.58 1.85 7.60
C SER A 53 22.13 2.70 6.47
N PRO A 54 22.85 3.79 6.77
CA PRO A 54 23.61 4.52 5.78
C PRO A 54 24.84 3.72 5.34
N ILE A 55 25.11 3.67 4.06
CA ILE A 55 26.31 3.09 3.48
C ILE A 55 27.39 4.18 3.44
N ASN A 56 28.59 3.85 3.92
CA ASN A 56 29.71 4.79 3.95
C ASN A 56 29.33 6.18 4.50
N GLN A 57 28.73 6.19 5.70
CA GLN A 57 28.23 7.40 6.39
C GLN A 57 27.22 8.22 5.54
N GLY A 58 26.48 7.56 4.65
CA GLY A 58 25.47 8.19 3.77
C GLY A 58 26.02 8.70 2.44
N LYS A 59 27.33 8.66 2.21
CA LYS A 59 27.92 9.07 0.91
C LYS A 59 27.49 8.17 -0.24
N ASP A 60 27.34 6.87 0.03
CA ASP A 60 26.93 5.86 -0.95
C ASP A 60 25.45 5.49 -0.87
N GLY A 61 24.68 6.20 -0.06
CA GLY A 61 23.23 6.04 0.04
C GLY A 61 22.77 5.40 1.34
N ILE A 62 21.49 5.04 1.37
CA ILE A 62 20.81 4.38 2.50
C ILE A 62 20.16 3.11 1.99
N ILE A 63 20.38 2.01 2.69
CA ILE A 63 19.68 0.75 2.49
C ILE A 63 18.66 0.56 3.63
N SER A 64 17.47 0.04 3.31
CA SER A 64 16.48 -0.31 4.33
C SER A 64 15.81 -1.63 4.00
N VAL A 65 15.45 -2.37 5.04
CA VAL A 65 14.71 -3.63 4.97
C VAL A 65 13.52 -3.53 5.91
N ASN A 66 12.32 -3.84 5.40
CA ASN A 66 11.10 -3.91 6.19
C ASN A 66 10.44 -5.27 5.97
N GLY A 67 10.07 -5.93 7.06
CA GLY A 67 9.19 -7.09 7.03
C GLY A 67 7.73 -6.64 6.91
N MET A 68 6.93 -7.37 6.15
CA MET A 68 5.53 -7.06 5.91
C MET A 68 4.69 -8.32 5.99
N TYR A 69 3.56 -8.21 6.65
CA TYR A 69 2.49 -9.20 6.61
C TYR A 69 1.17 -8.47 6.42
N SER A 70 0.32 -8.99 5.55
CA SER A 70 -1.06 -8.54 5.45
C SER A 70 -2.02 -9.71 5.32
N PHE A 71 -3.21 -9.47 5.79
CA PHE A 71 -4.32 -10.41 5.78
C PHE A 71 -5.51 -9.70 5.15
N VAL A 72 -6.11 -10.34 4.17
CA VAL A 72 -7.29 -9.87 3.47
C VAL A 72 -8.42 -10.86 3.69
N ASN A 73 -9.58 -10.36 4.06
CA ASN A 73 -10.80 -11.14 4.21
C ASN A 73 -11.86 -10.62 3.22
N PHE A 74 -12.43 -11.54 2.46
CA PHE A 74 -13.63 -11.32 1.66
C PHE A 74 -14.80 -12.04 2.32
N THR A 75 -15.89 -11.33 2.59
CA THR A 75 -17.12 -11.95 3.08
C THR A 75 -18.12 -11.98 1.95
N PHE A 76 -18.45 -13.18 1.45
CA PHE A 76 -19.39 -13.37 0.35
C PHE A 76 -20.81 -13.50 0.91
N GLU A 77 -21.76 -12.72 0.39
CA GLU A 77 -23.17 -12.78 0.76
C GLU A 77 -23.92 -13.85 -0.05
N ASN A 78 -23.65 -13.93 -1.35
CA ASN A 78 -24.23 -14.92 -2.24
C ASN A 78 -23.24 -16.07 -2.48
N ASN A 79 -23.76 -17.31 -2.59
CA ASN A 79 -22.99 -18.52 -2.86
C ASN A 79 -21.83 -18.76 -1.85
N LYS A 80 -22.08 -18.51 -0.56
CA LYS A 80 -21.09 -18.63 0.53
C LYS A 80 -20.34 -19.97 0.51
N GLU A 81 -21.06 -21.07 0.36
CA GLU A 81 -20.47 -22.41 0.32
C GLU A 81 -19.53 -22.60 -0.87
N LEU A 82 -19.86 -22.00 -2.00
CA LEU A 82 -19.04 -22.06 -3.21
C LEU A 82 -17.72 -21.32 -3.04
N PHE A 83 -17.73 -20.14 -2.40
CA PHE A 83 -16.57 -19.26 -2.29
C PHE A 83 -15.86 -19.33 -0.93
N LYS A 84 -16.22 -20.28 -0.04
CA LYS A 84 -15.65 -20.38 1.32
C LYS A 84 -14.12 -20.46 1.38
N ASP A 85 -13.50 -21.09 0.39
CA ASP A 85 -12.04 -21.22 0.33
C ASP A 85 -11.36 -19.92 -0.19
N LEU A 86 -12.16 -18.93 -0.56
CA LEU A 86 -11.70 -17.60 -1.00
C LEU A 86 -11.91 -16.51 0.05
N ASP A 87 -12.34 -16.87 1.27
CA ASP A 87 -12.59 -15.89 2.33
C ASP A 87 -11.30 -15.21 2.79
N TYR A 88 -10.18 -15.93 2.82
CA TYR A 88 -8.95 -15.47 3.45
C TYR A 88 -7.75 -15.55 2.54
N PHE A 89 -7.00 -14.45 2.47
CA PHE A 89 -5.72 -14.38 1.77
C PHE A 89 -4.67 -13.77 2.68
N HIS A 90 -3.46 -14.28 2.58
CA HIS A 90 -2.31 -13.83 3.34
C HIS A 90 -1.21 -13.37 2.40
N SER A 91 -0.54 -12.29 2.76
CA SER A 91 0.67 -11.83 2.09
C SER A 91 1.79 -11.70 3.11
N VAL A 92 2.93 -12.29 2.83
CA VAL A 92 4.15 -12.16 3.66
C VAL A 92 5.33 -11.85 2.77
N GLY A 93 6.14 -10.87 3.13
CA GLY A 93 7.26 -10.46 2.31
C GLY A 93 8.19 -9.46 2.97
N PHE A 94 9.14 -8.97 2.17
CA PHE A 94 10.13 -7.99 2.59
C PHE A 94 10.22 -6.88 1.56
N ALA A 95 10.26 -5.62 2.00
CA ALA A 95 10.62 -4.50 1.16
C ALA A 95 12.10 -4.16 1.35
N LEU A 96 12.88 -4.38 0.30
CA LEU A 96 14.29 -4.02 0.23
C LEU A 96 14.41 -2.72 -0.54
N SER A 97 14.96 -1.67 0.06
CA SER A 97 15.11 -0.38 -0.60
C SER A 97 16.54 0.13 -0.54
N TYR A 98 16.92 0.82 -1.61
CA TYR A 98 18.16 1.56 -1.70
C TYR A 98 17.89 2.95 -2.25
N SER A 99 18.40 3.98 -1.57
CA SER A 99 18.24 5.37 -1.97
C SER A 99 19.58 6.10 -1.94
N LYS A 100 19.90 6.84 -3.00
CA LYS A 100 21.15 7.59 -3.14
C LYS A 100 20.94 8.95 -3.77
N ALA A 101 21.65 9.98 -3.24
CA ALA A 101 21.82 11.25 -3.92
C ALA A 101 22.70 11.08 -5.17
N LEU A 102 22.31 11.68 -6.27
CA LEU A 102 23.13 11.72 -7.48
C LEU A 102 24.24 12.77 -7.36
N LYS A 103 25.11 12.87 -8.39
CA LYS A 103 26.18 13.90 -8.44
C LYS A 103 25.61 15.31 -8.26
N ASN A 104 24.43 15.59 -8.84
CA ASN A 104 23.67 16.79 -8.52
C ASN A 104 22.87 16.51 -7.23
N PRO A 105 23.17 17.18 -6.10
CA PRO A 105 22.58 16.90 -4.80
C PRO A 105 21.09 17.24 -4.68
N SER A 106 20.48 17.84 -5.70
CA SER A 106 19.03 18.02 -5.78
C SER A 106 18.30 16.80 -6.33
N TRP A 107 18.99 15.79 -6.86
CA TRP A 107 18.41 14.58 -7.38
C TRP A 107 18.73 13.36 -6.52
N TYR A 108 17.71 12.55 -6.29
CA TYR A 108 17.80 11.27 -5.58
C TYR A 108 17.23 10.16 -6.45
N LEU A 109 17.92 9.02 -6.46
CA LEU A 109 17.43 7.80 -7.07
C LEU A 109 17.07 6.80 -5.97
N THR A 110 15.88 6.20 -6.06
CA THR A 110 15.41 5.18 -5.12
C THR A 110 14.92 3.96 -5.87
N GLY A 111 15.48 2.79 -5.55
CA GLY A 111 15.00 1.48 -6.00
C GLY A 111 14.41 0.71 -4.83
N ILE A 112 13.29 0.03 -5.05
CA ILE A 112 12.65 -0.84 -4.05
C ILE A 112 12.29 -2.14 -4.74
N VAL A 113 12.55 -3.28 -4.07
CA VAL A 113 12.14 -4.61 -4.51
C VAL A 113 11.41 -5.28 -3.37
N ILE A 114 10.25 -5.86 -3.68
CA ILE A 114 9.35 -6.46 -2.69
C ILE A 114 9.00 -7.88 -3.13
N PRO A 115 9.86 -8.86 -2.83
CA PRO A 115 9.50 -10.28 -2.94
C PRO A 115 8.48 -10.62 -1.85
N GLN A 116 7.39 -11.28 -2.24
CA GLN A 116 6.34 -11.70 -1.32
C GLN A 116 5.65 -12.97 -1.78
N LEU A 117 5.12 -13.72 -0.82
CA LEU A 117 4.13 -14.78 -1.03
C LEU A 117 2.75 -14.17 -0.81
N ASN A 118 1.80 -14.42 -1.71
CA ASN A 118 0.47 -13.84 -1.65
C ASN A 118 -0.59 -14.83 -2.15
N SER A 119 -1.32 -15.46 -1.22
CA SER A 119 -2.23 -16.56 -1.53
C SER A 119 -3.23 -16.82 -0.40
N ASN A 120 -4.24 -17.66 -0.67
CA ASN A 120 -5.08 -18.27 0.35
C ASN A 120 -4.42 -19.50 1.03
N PHE A 121 -3.34 -20.03 0.48
CA PHE A 121 -2.55 -21.17 0.99
C PHE A 121 -3.35 -22.43 1.35
N THR A 122 -4.54 -22.62 0.81
CA THR A 122 -5.41 -23.78 1.12
C THR A 122 -4.79 -25.12 0.72
N ASP A 123 -3.84 -25.12 -0.22
CA ASP A 123 -3.16 -26.30 -0.72
C ASP A 123 -1.62 -26.16 -0.62
N GLY A 124 -1.15 -25.53 0.47
CA GLY A 124 0.25 -25.25 0.72
C GLY A 124 0.84 -24.12 -0.14
N ILE A 125 2.16 -23.99 -0.13
CA ILE A 125 2.89 -22.98 -0.90
C ILE A 125 3.23 -23.53 -2.29
N LYS A 126 2.87 -22.79 -3.33
CA LYS A 126 3.10 -23.11 -4.74
C LYS A 126 3.85 -21.99 -5.47
N GLY A 127 4.40 -22.30 -6.65
CA GLY A 127 5.11 -21.29 -7.46
C GLY A 127 4.26 -20.09 -7.84
N GLY A 128 2.94 -20.26 -8.02
CA GLY A 128 1.99 -19.19 -8.30
C GLY A 128 1.78 -18.20 -7.15
N ASP A 129 2.16 -18.55 -5.92
CA ASP A 129 2.03 -17.71 -4.73
C ASP A 129 3.12 -16.65 -4.64
N PHE A 130 4.20 -16.80 -5.43
CA PHE A 130 5.30 -15.85 -5.42
C PHE A 130 5.01 -14.63 -6.30
N TYR A 131 5.09 -13.46 -5.69
CA TYR A 131 4.94 -12.16 -6.34
C TYR A 131 6.20 -11.32 -6.15
N LEU A 132 6.58 -10.61 -7.20
CA LEU A 132 7.65 -9.64 -7.17
C LEU A 132 7.10 -8.26 -7.54
N ASN A 133 7.06 -7.36 -6.57
CA ASN A 133 6.79 -5.95 -6.84
C ASN A 133 8.12 -5.17 -6.87
N ALA A 134 8.19 -4.13 -7.69
CA ALA A 134 9.38 -3.30 -7.81
C ALA A 134 8.98 -1.83 -8.04
N VAL A 135 9.82 -0.92 -7.54
CA VAL A 135 9.63 0.53 -7.71
C VAL A 135 10.98 1.17 -8.05
N LEU A 136 11.00 2.05 -9.04
CA LEU A 136 12.13 2.89 -9.37
C LEU A 136 11.67 4.34 -9.43
N LEU A 137 12.30 5.21 -8.63
CA LEU A 137 11.94 6.62 -8.50
C LEU A 137 13.15 7.51 -8.70
N ALA A 138 12.97 8.60 -9.44
CA ALA A 138 13.86 9.74 -9.47
C ALA A 138 13.14 10.94 -8.85
N THR A 139 13.69 11.47 -7.76
CA THR A 139 13.12 12.62 -7.04
C THR A 139 14.03 13.83 -7.19
N HIS A 140 13.47 14.92 -7.68
CA HIS A 140 14.10 16.22 -7.78
C HIS A 140 13.63 17.14 -6.68
N MET A 141 14.56 17.58 -5.82
CA MET A 141 14.29 18.61 -4.80
C MET A 141 14.36 19.99 -5.48
N ILE A 142 13.19 20.54 -5.83
CA ILE A 142 13.07 21.86 -6.44
C ILE A 142 13.46 22.94 -5.43
N ARG A 143 12.99 22.78 -4.19
CA ARG A 143 13.29 23.60 -3.02
C ARG A 143 13.20 22.71 -1.76
N LYS A 144 13.50 23.26 -0.59
CA LYS A 144 13.39 22.54 0.68
C LYS A 144 11.95 22.12 0.99
N ASP A 145 11.00 22.88 0.49
CA ASP A 145 9.55 22.74 0.68
C ASP A 145 8.82 22.19 -0.55
N ALA A 146 9.53 21.82 -1.62
CA ALA A 146 8.92 21.31 -2.85
C ALA A 146 9.80 20.29 -3.57
N ARG A 147 9.19 19.18 -4.01
CA ARG A 147 9.86 18.13 -4.78
C ARG A 147 8.95 17.56 -5.86
N LEU A 148 9.58 17.14 -6.95
CA LEU A 148 8.95 16.39 -8.03
C LEU A 148 9.54 14.97 -8.02
N THR A 149 8.69 13.97 -8.05
CA THR A 149 9.08 12.57 -8.18
C THR A 149 8.49 12.00 -9.45
N ILE A 150 9.31 11.32 -10.24
CA ILE A 150 8.89 10.54 -11.40
C ILE A 150 9.42 9.12 -11.26
N GLY A 151 8.72 8.15 -11.79
CA GLY A 151 9.16 6.78 -11.70
C GLY A 151 8.22 5.77 -12.32
N LEU A 152 8.51 4.52 -12.01
CA LEU A 152 7.75 3.37 -12.46
C LEU A 152 7.62 2.39 -11.30
N THR A 153 6.44 1.83 -11.12
CA THR A 153 6.24 0.67 -10.24
C THR A 153 5.68 -0.49 -11.03
N TYR A 154 6.11 -1.70 -10.68
CA TYR A 154 5.46 -2.94 -11.08
C TYR A 154 4.77 -3.49 -9.84
N SER A 155 3.45 -3.46 -9.82
CA SER A 155 2.66 -3.82 -8.63
C SER A 155 1.22 -4.19 -8.98
N SER A 156 0.50 -4.73 -8.00
CA SER A 156 -0.91 -5.12 -8.14
C SER A 156 -1.91 -3.99 -7.83
N THR A 157 -1.49 -2.73 -7.82
CA THR A 157 -2.36 -1.57 -7.52
C THR A 157 -3.58 -1.46 -8.45
N LEU A 158 -3.50 -2.02 -9.66
CA LEU A 158 -4.63 -2.08 -10.60
C LEU A 158 -5.51 -3.34 -10.42
N GLY A 159 -5.24 -4.17 -9.38
CA GLY A 159 -5.89 -5.46 -9.17
C GLY A 159 -5.25 -6.60 -9.98
N PHE A 160 -4.18 -6.34 -10.71
CA PHE A 160 -3.31 -7.32 -11.40
C PHE A 160 -1.90 -6.73 -11.51
N PRO A 161 -0.85 -7.57 -11.58
CA PRO A 161 0.53 -7.10 -11.72
C PRO A 161 0.73 -6.34 -13.03
N ALA A 162 1.10 -5.07 -12.95
CA ALA A 162 1.32 -4.22 -14.12
C ALA A 162 2.38 -3.15 -13.86
N PRO A 163 3.09 -2.67 -14.90
CA PRO A 163 3.89 -1.48 -14.81
C PRO A 163 2.99 -0.24 -14.76
N ILE A 164 3.21 0.61 -13.76
CA ILE A 164 2.42 1.81 -13.50
C ILE A 164 3.36 3.01 -13.39
N PRO A 165 3.20 4.06 -14.22
CA PRO A 165 3.97 5.27 -14.07
C PRO A 165 3.62 5.98 -12.76
N ILE A 166 4.64 6.54 -12.11
CA ILE A 166 4.51 7.38 -10.94
C ILE A 166 4.93 8.80 -11.33
N ILE A 167 4.06 9.75 -11.02
CA ILE A 167 4.38 11.16 -11.07
C ILE A 167 3.76 11.82 -9.85
N SER A 168 4.53 12.62 -9.12
CA SER A 168 4.09 13.22 -7.87
C SER A 168 4.81 14.55 -7.65
N TYR A 169 4.04 15.59 -7.39
CA TYR A 169 4.52 16.88 -6.94
C TYR A 169 4.10 17.07 -5.49
N TRP A 170 5.08 17.10 -4.58
CA TRP A 170 4.86 17.38 -3.18
C TRP A 170 5.31 18.80 -2.84
N LYS A 171 4.52 19.47 -2.03
CA LYS A 171 4.83 20.80 -1.50
C LYS A 171 4.32 20.97 -0.08
N ALA A 172 5.13 21.56 0.79
CA ALA A 172 4.72 22.05 2.10
C ALA A 172 4.80 23.59 2.13
N TRP A 173 3.91 24.23 2.89
CA TRP A 173 3.98 25.65 3.16
C TRP A 173 3.47 25.96 4.56
N ASN A 174 4.22 26.82 5.26
CA ASN A 174 3.96 27.25 6.64
C ASN A 174 4.00 26.04 7.54
N ASP A 175 4.59 25.30 8.01
CA ASP A 175 4.53 24.14 8.94
C ASP A 175 3.10 23.59 9.20
N GLN A 176 2.09 24.13 8.52
CA GLN A 176 0.68 23.78 8.71
C GLN A 176 0.07 23.02 7.54
N TRP A 177 0.56 23.23 6.33
CA TRP A 177 -0.03 22.61 5.15
C TRP A 177 1.00 21.83 4.35
N GLU A 178 0.62 20.66 3.88
CA GLU A 178 1.34 19.94 2.84
C GLU A 178 0.37 19.32 1.85
N MET A 179 0.79 19.21 0.62
CA MET A 179 0.06 18.48 -0.41
C MET A 179 0.97 17.55 -1.19
N ASN A 180 0.38 16.51 -1.73
CA ASN A 180 0.95 15.68 -2.77
C ASN A 180 -0.05 15.55 -3.91
N LEU A 181 0.30 16.06 -5.07
CA LEU A 181 -0.48 15.89 -6.29
C LEU A 181 0.20 14.86 -7.16
N GLY A 182 -0.42 13.71 -7.33
CA GLY A 182 0.22 12.66 -8.10
C GLY A 182 -0.56 11.35 -8.12
N PHE A 183 0.02 10.35 -8.76
CA PHE A 183 -0.54 9.03 -8.89
C PHE A 183 0.42 8.01 -8.24
N PRO A 184 -0.04 6.99 -7.50
CA PRO A 184 -1.43 6.55 -7.30
C PRO A 184 -2.20 7.23 -6.15
N LYS A 185 -1.56 8.15 -5.38
CA LYS A 185 -2.18 8.83 -4.23
C LYS A 185 -1.99 10.33 -4.30
N MET A 186 -3.09 11.08 -4.13
CA MET A 186 -3.08 12.52 -3.90
C MET A 186 -3.60 12.81 -2.50
N TYR A 187 -3.06 13.85 -1.88
CA TYR A 187 -3.57 14.30 -0.58
C TYR A 187 -3.28 15.78 -0.33
N LEU A 188 -4.08 16.35 0.56
CA LEU A 188 -3.87 17.64 1.19
C LEU A 188 -3.98 17.45 2.70
N THR A 189 -2.96 17.83 3.44
CA THR A 189 -2.91 17.72 4.89
C THR A 189 -2.88 19.07 5.55
N HIS A 190 -3.66 19.21 6.61
CA HIS A 190 -3.59 20.32 7.56
C HIS A 190 -3.06 19.83 8.90
N HIS A 191 -1.94 20.42 9.36
CA HIS A 191 -1.37 20.19 10.68
C HIS A 191 -1.94 21.24 11.65
N PHE A 192 -2.83 20.83 12.56
CA PHE A 192 -3.36 21.71 13.60
C PHE A 192 -2.26 22.12 14.59
N ASN A 193 -1.35 21.19 14.87
CA ASN A 193 -0.18 21.37 15.71
C ASN A 193 0.83 20.22 15.46
N LYS A 194 1.91 20.16 16.27
CA LYS A 194 2.95 19.10 16.15
C LYS A 194 2.47 17.68 16.47
N LYS A 195 1.25 17.53 17.01
CA LYS A 195 0.70 16.24 17.43
C LYS A 195 -0.47 15.78 16.58
N SER A 196 -1.20 16.68 15.95
CA SER A 196 -2.44 16.33 15.25
C SER A 196 -2.53 16.93 13.86
N SER A 197 -3.03 16.15 12.93
CA SER A 197 -3.24 16.52 11.54
C SER A 197 -4.47 15.85 10.96
N LEU A 198 -5.04 16.50 9.95
CA LEU A 198 -6.14 15.98 9.14
C LEU A 198 -5.72 16.00 7.67
N MET A 199 -5.85 14.86 7.01
CA MET A 199 -5.55 14.66 5.60
C MET A 199 -6.84 14.36 4.84
N THR A 200 -7.04 15.05 3.72
CA THR A 200 -7.99 14.66 2.68
C THR A 200 -7.21 13.89 1.62
N LEU A 201 -7.75 12.78 1.15
CA LEU A 201 -7.04 11.92 0.21
C LEU A 201 -7.93 11.42 -0.94
N LEU A 202 -7.26 11.11 -2.06
CA LEU A 202 -7.73 10.29 -3.16
C LEU A 202 -6.64 9.26 -3.48
N GLU A 203 -6.96 7.98 -3.40
CA GLU A 203 -5.98 6.91 -3.54
C GLU A 203 -6.56 5.74 -4.34
N LEU A 204 -5.78 5.23 -5.30
CA LEU A 204 -6.06 3.96 -5.98
C LEU A 204 -5.44 2.83 -5.20
N LYS A 205 -6.25 1.86 -4.79
CA LYS A 205 -5.83 0.64 -4.11
C LYS A 205 -6.20 -0.59 -4.93
N GLY A 206 -5.36 -1.62 -4.85
CA GLY A 206 -5.62 -2.90 -5.45
C GLY A 206 -4.96 -4.05 -4.70
N TYR A 207 -5.52 -5.21 -4.88
CA TYR A 207 -5.04 -6.47 -4.34
C TYR A 207 -5.12 -7.54 -5.41
N ASN A 208 -4.13 -8.43 -5.46
CA ASN A 208 -4.12 -9.61 -6.31
C ASN A 208 -3.48 -10.76 -5.54
N GLY A 209 -4.20 -11.83 -5.33
CA GLY A 209 -3.74 -13.01 -4.60
C GLY A 209 -3.95 -14.29 -5.40
N ASN A 210 -3.05 -15.26 -5.25
CA ASN A 210 -3.17 -16.57 -5.86
C ASN A 210 -4.20 -17.43 -5.13
N ILE A 211 -4.92 -18.29 -5.85
CA ILE A 211 -5.80 -19.32 -5.32
C ILE A 211 -5.02 -20.64 -5.45
N SER A 212 -4.46 -21.14 -4.32
CA SER A 212 -3.51 -22.26 -4.33
C SER A 212 -4.01 -23.52 -5.00
N SER A 213 -5.27 -23.90 -4.77
CA SER A 213 -5.88 -25.10 -5.36
C SER A 213 -6.35 -24.90 -6.79
N GLY A 214 -6.44 -23.62 -7.25
CA GLY A 214 -7.26 -23.25 -8.38
C GLY A 214 -8.75 -23.47 -8.06
N PHE A 215 -9.61 -22.92 -8.87
CA PHE A 215 -11.06 -23.02 -8.63
C PHE A 215 -11.79 -23.01 -9.97
N ASN A 216 -12.68 -23.98 -10.18
CA ASN A 216 -13.47 -24.08 -11.39
C ASN A 216 -14.92 -24.36 -11.06
N ASP A 217 -15.83 -23.64 -11.71
CA ASP A 217 -17.28 -23.76 -11.50
C ASP A 217 -18.04 -23.51 -12.81
N PRO A 218 -19.19 -24.19 -13.05
CA PRO A 218 -20.04 -23.94 -14.20
C PRO A 218 -20.56 -22.50 -14.33
N LEU A 219 -20.59 -21.73 -13.22
CA LEU A 219 -20.94 -20.31 -13.23
C LEU A 219 -19.88 -19.41 -13.86
N PHE A 220 -18.66 -19.94 -14.10
CA PHE A 220 -17.57 -19.13 -14.59
C PHE A 220 -17.69 -18.87 -16.11
N GLU A 221 -17.35 -17.66 -16.49
CA GLU A 221 -17.33 -17.25 -17.88
C GLU A 221 -16.42 -18.16 -18.71
N LYS A 222 -16.95 -18.71 -19.81
CA LYS A 222 -16.21 -19.56 -20.76
C LYS A 222 -15.54 -20.81 -20.12
N ASN A 223 -16.07 -21.34 -19.01
CA ASN A 223 -15.51 -22.46 -18.24
C ASN A 223 -14.02 -22.25 -17.86
N ARG A 224 -13.64 -21.02 -17.53
CA ARG A 224 -12.27 -20.66 -17.11
C ARG A 224 -12.05 -21.03 -15.66
N ALA A 225 -10.99 -21.80 -15.38
CA ALA A 225 -10.55 -22.00 -14.00
C ALA A 225 -10.01 -20.69 -13.42
N ALA A 226 -10.49 -20.32 -12.24
CA ALA A 226 -9.98 -19.19 -11.49
C ALA A 226 -8.71 -19.60 -10.74
N GLN A 227 -7.68 -18.78 -10.84
CA GLN A 227 -6.39 -18.99 -10.17
C GLN A 227 -5.94 -17.75 -9.38
N ARG A 228 -6.66 -16.64 -9.53
CA ARG A 228 -6.35 -15.39 -8.84
C ARG A 228 -7.62 -14.66 -8.40
N VAL A 229 -7.56 -14.04 -7.24
CA VAL A 229 -8.51 -13.01 -6.84
C VAL A 229 -7.90 -11.65 -7.18
N SER A 230 -8.71 -10.79 -7.77
CA SER A 230 -8.35 -9.42 -8.16
C SER A 230 -9.35 -8.44 -7.54
N TYR A 231 -8.87 -7.53 -6.71
CA TYR A 231 -9.67 -6.45 -6.13
C TYR A 231 -9.03 -5.09 -6.44
N ARG A 232 -9.86 -4.10 -6.70
CA ARG A 232 -9.43 -2.70 -6.79
C ARG A 232 -10.55 -1.75 -6.38
N ASP A 233 -10.17 -0.60 -5.87
CA ASP A 233 -11.04 0.53 -5.58
C ASP A 233 -10.29 1.87 -5.68
N ILE A 234 -11.04 2.96 -5.63
CA ILE A 234 -10.54 4.31 -5.44
C ILE A 234 -11.13 4.80 -4.12
N LEU A 235 -10.27 5.11 -3.16
CA LEU A 235 -10.66 5.69 -1.88
C LEU A 235 -10.60 7.21 -1.93
N THR A 236 -11.66 7.86 -1.45
CA THR A 236 -11.67 9.31 -1.22
C THR A 236 -12.23 9.60 0.16
N GLY A 237 -11.56 10.41 0.95
CA GLY A 237 -11.98 10.63 2.32
C GLY A 237 -11.01 11.42 3.18
N LEU A 238 -11.10 11.20 4.48
CA LEU A 238 -10.35 11.89 5.51
C LEU A 238 -9.58 10.89 6.36
N GLU A 239 -8.37 11.27 6.75
CA GLU A 239 -7.56 10.56 7.73
C GLU A 239 -7.13 11.56 8.82
N TYR A 240 -7.44 11.26 10.08
CA TYR A 240 -6.97 12.01 11.24
C TYR A 240 -5.82 11.27 11.89
N SER A 241 -4.71 11.96 12.11
CA SER A 241 -3.53 11.43 12.78
C SER A 241 -3.28 12.15 14.11
N TYR A 242 -2.98 11.37 15.15
CA TYR A 242 -2.63 11.90 16.46
C TYR A 242 -1.37 11.24 17.00
N LYS A 243 -0.35 12.06 17.31
CA LYS A 243 0.93 11.62 17.85
C LYS A 243 0.97 11.75 19.36
N LEU A 244 1.15 10.62 20.04
CA LEU A 244 1.33 10.52 21.48
C LEU A 244 2.74 10.00 21.79
N ASN A 245 3.70 10.90 22.08
CA ASN A 245 5.11 10.55 22.31
C ASN A 245 5.71 9.77 21.12
N ASN A 246 5.96 8.47 21.31
CA ASN A 246 6.50 7.54 20.31
C ASN A 246 5.42 6.70 19.60
N ILE A 247 4.14 7.01 19.84
CA ILE A 247 3.00 6.34 19.22
C ILE A 247 2.33 7.30 18.25
N LEU A 248 1.93 6.80 17.09
CA LEU A 248 1.05 7.46 16.13
C LEU A 248 -0.24 6.68 16.04
N LEU A 249 -1.37 7.36 16.21
CA LEU A 249 -2.70 6.82 15.99
C LEU A 249 -3.28 7.44 14.72
N ASN A 250 -3.81 6.62 13.83
CA ASN A 250 -4.50 7.04 12.62
C ASN A 250 -5.94 6.53 12.63
N PHE A 251 -6.85 7.38 12.20
CA PHE A 251 -8.27 7.06 12.01
C PHE A 251 -8.66 7.56 10.62
N ASP A 252 -9.16 6.68 9.77
CA ASP A 252 -9.64 7.07 8.46
C ASP A 252 -11.12 6.77 8.28
N ALA A 253 -11.79 7.66 7.54
CA ALA A 253 -13.14 7.49 7.06
C ALA A 253 -13.16 7.95 5.60
N SER A 254 -13.39 7.01 4.70
CA SER A 254 -13.37 7.25 3.27
C SER A 254 -14.51 6.51 2.57
N TYR A 255 -14.76 6.88 1.32
CA TYR A 255 -15.73 6.22 0.48
C TYR A 255 -15.01 5.53 -0.68
N ALA A 256 -15.22 4.22 -0.79
CA ALA A 256 -14.65 3.40 -1.84
C ALA A 256 -15.55 3.44 -3.08
N ILE A 257 -15.03 4.00 -4.17
CA ILE A 257 -15.73 4.11 -5.46
C ILE A 257 -15.05 3.26 -6.53
N ASN A 258 -15.78 2.97 -7.59
CA ASN A 258 -15.30 2.18 -8.72
C ASN A 258 -14.70 0.83 -8.30
N ARG A 259 -15.33 0.21 -7.31
CA ARG A 259 -14.90 -1.08 -6.77
C ARG A 259 -15.07 -2.19 -7.79
N SER A 260 -14.11 -3.09 -7.83
CA SER A 260 -14.17 -4.28 -8.70
C SER A 260 -13.56 -5.46 -7.98
N LEU A 261 -14.30 -6.56 -7.86
CA LEU A 261 -13.82 -7.86 -7.38
C LEU A 261 -14.05 -8.90 -8.47
N LYS A 262 -13.00 -9.62 -8.82
CA LYS A 262 -13.02 -10.62 -9.90
C LYS A 262 -12.20 -11.84 -9.51
N LEU A 263 -12.60 -12.98 -10.03
CA LEU A 263 -11.74 -14.15 -10.16
C LEU A 263 -11.17 -14.17 -11.57
N GLN A 264 -9.89 -14.46 -11.71
CA GLN A 264 -9.16 -14.42 -12.97
C GLN A 264 -8.35 -15.71 -13.17
N ASN A 265 -8.11 -16.06 -14.42
CA ASN A 265 -7.13 -17.10 -14.78
C ASN A 265 -5.69 -16.55 -14.74
N THR A 266 -4.69 -17.37 -15.07
CA THR A 266 -3.27 -16.97 -15.14
C THR A 266 -2.99 -15.83 -16.11
N ASP A 267 -3.80 -15.69 -17.15
CA ASP A 267 -3.65 -14.69 -18.22
C ASP A 267 -4.36 -13.36 -17.86
N ASN A 268 -4.85 -13.24 -16.61
CA ASN A 268 -5.64 -12.12 -16.11
C ASN A 268 -7.01 -11.94 -16.79
N GLU A 269 -7.48 -12.95 -17.49
CA GLU A 269 -8.83 -12.96 -18.05
C GLU A 269 -9.85 -13.26 -16.96
N THR A 270 -10.99 -12.56 -16.98
CA THR A 270 -12.05 -12.74 -15.98
C THR A 270 -12.71 -14.09 -16.13
N ALA A 271 -12.72 -14.89 -15.07
CA ALA A 271 -13.49 -16.12 -14.94
C ALA A 271 -14.85 -15.84 -14.28
N TYR A 272 -14.86 -14.99 -13.25
CA TYR A 272 -16.08 -14.58 -12.54
C TYR A 272 -15.95 -13.13 -12.06
N LYS A 273 -17.03 -12.37 -12.15
CA LYS A 273 -17.11 -10.98 -11.66
C LYS A 273 -18.20 -10.87 -10.62
N PHE A 274 -17.83 -10.44 -9.41
CA PHE A 274 -18.79 -10.14 -8.35
C PHE A 274 -19.46 -8.79 -8.61
N ASN A 275 -20.74 -8.72 -8.30
CA ASN A 275 -21.48 -7.47 -8.29
C ASN A 275 -21.29 -6.79 -6.93
N ILE A 276 -20.32 -5.88 -6.84
CA ILE A 276 -20.01 -5.14 -5.61
C ILE A 276 -20.33 -3.66 -5.80
N SER A 277 -21.02 -3.09 -4.80
CA SER A 277 -21.35 -1.66 -4.78
C SER A 277 -20.22 -0.82 -4.17
N ASN A 278 -20.27 0.47 -4.41
CA ASN A 278 -19.48 1.44 -3.65
C ASN A 278 -19.87 1.38 -2.16
N GLY A 279 -18.96 1.74 -1.26
CA GLY A 279 -19.22 1.62 0.17
C GLY A 279 -18.30 2.48 1.02
N TRP A 280 -18.68 2.66 2.28
CA TRP A 280 -17.85 3.32 3.26
C TRP A 280 -16.69 2.42 3.67
N ASN A 281 -15.51 3.00 3.75
CA ASN A 281 -14.32 2.43 4.34
C ASN A 281 -14.01 3.14 5.66
N VAL A 282 -13.78 2.37 6.70
CA VAL A 282 -13.30 2.87 8.00
C VAL A 282 -11.98 2.18 8.30
N GLY A 283 -11.03 2.91 8.80
CA GLY A 283 -9.73 2.36 9.15
C GLY A 283 -9.20 2.87 10.48
N ILE A 284 -8.36 2.05 11.07
CA ILE A 284 -7.59 2.39 12.27
C ILE A 284 -6.16 1.90 12.09
N GLY A 285 -5.22 2.75 12.47
CA GLY A 285 -3.79 2.43 12.46
C GLY A 285 -3.11 2.83 13.76
N ILE A 286 -2.08 2.07 14.12
CA ILE A 286 -1.21 2.41 15.22
C ILE A 286 0.24 2.13 14.81
N ALA A 287 1.14 3.07 15.09
CA ALA A 287 2.55 2.90 14.80
C ALA A 287 3.42 3.30 16.01
N PHE A 288 4.55 2.61 16.17
CA PHE A 288 5.42 2.72 17.32
C PHE A 288 6.87 2.97 16.91
N ASN A 289 7.55 3.87 17.62
CA ASN A 289 9.01 3.95 17.64
C ASN A 289 9.54 3.22 18.87
N LEU A 290 10.35 2.19 18.67
CA LEU A 290 10.95 1.40 19.74
C LEU A 290 12.12 2.12 20.42
N HIS A 291 12.74 3.07 19.71
CA HIS A 291 13.86 3.84 20.22
C HIS A 291 13.41 5.28 20.51
N ASN A 292 13.38 5.66 21.78
CA ASN A 292 13.29 7.07 22.16
C ASN A 292 14.57 7.77 21.66
N LYS A 293 14.47 8.52 20.57
CA LYS A 293 15.51 9.50 20.23
C LYS A 293 15.44 10.60 21.30
N LYS A 294 16.29 10.47 22.35
CA LYS A 294 16.56 11.55 23.28
C LYS A 294 17.18 12.74 22.54
#